data_afda15ff2684760e9daed9ff6243cd1d
#
_entry.id   afda15ff2684760e9daed9ff6243cd1d
#
_cell.length_a   1.000
_cell.length_b   1.000
_cell.length_c   1.000
_cell.angle_alpha   90.00
_cell.angle_beta   90.00
_cell.angle_gamma   90.00
#
_symmetry.space_group_name_H-M   'P 1'
#
loop_
_entity.id
_entity.type
_entity.pdbx_description
1 polymer ?
#
loop_
_entity_poly.entity_id
_entity_poly.type
_entity_poly.pdbx_seq_one_letter_code
_entity_poly.pdbx_strand_id
1 'polypeptide(L)'
;MKRILALVLALLCLTLCVVGCSNDKANKEENTTATNNNAGDTEKKPVLKMATNAYFQPYEFYKDGKIVGIDAEIAAAIAEYLGYELVIEDMEFDTIITAVKEGSVDFGMAGMTVTADRLLEIDFSNSYATGVQSVIVKTDSAITKVDDLFADGATYKAGVQQGTTGDIYATGDLGENRVTPYNNANNAVLALIGGDVDCVIIDNEPAKALVAANSGLKILDTSYADEDYAICVQKGNTELLNKINEAIVALTKNGTIDAIVAKYIPAN
;
A
#
# COMPACT_ATOMS: atom_id res chain seq x y z
N MET A 1 51.89 17.55 -4.87
CA MET A 1 52.99 17.40 -5.87
C MET A 1 52.40 16.63 -7.05
N LYS A 2 52.48 17.26 -8.24
CA LYS A 2 52.47 16.73 -9.61
C LYS A 2 51.27 15.86 -10.01
N ARG A 3 50.23 16.35 -10.80
CA ARG A 3 50.21 16.71 -12.23
C ARG A 3 50.72 15.59 -13.16
N ILE A 4 49.80 15.12 -14.07
CA ILE A 4 50.00 14.86 -15.52
C ILE A 4 48.66 14.21 -15.95
N LEU A 5 47.74 14.74 -16.69
CA LEU A 5 47.59 15.34 -18.03
C LEU A 5 48.15 14.46 -19.17
N ALA A 6 47.27 13.85 -19.96
CA ALA A 6 47.51 13.55 -21.37
C ALA A 6 46.18 13.43 -22.16
N LEU A 7 46.06 14.37 -23.02
CA LEU A 7 45.23 14.51 -24.22
C LEU A 7 45.69 13.53 -25.35
N VAL A 8 44.88 13.46 -26.40
CA VAL A 8 45.12 13.20 -27.84
C VAL A 8 44.14 12.09 -28.34
N LEU A 9 43.44 12.12 -29.43
CA LEU A 9 43.19 13.04 -30.55
C LEU A 9 42.14 12.35 -31.46
N ALA A 10 41.36 13.13 -32.13
CA ALA A 10 40.34 12.79 -33.12
C ALA A 10 40.89 12.07 -34.34
N LEU A 11 40.07 11.30 -35.04
CA LEU A 11 40.17 11.13 -36.48
C LEU A 11 38.78 10.97 -37.13
N LEU A 12 38.53 11.89 -37.99
CA LEU A 12 37.46 12.13 -38.93
C LEU A 12 37.63 11.19 -40.13
N CYS A 13 36.60 10.54 -40.62
CA CYS A 13 36.52 10.09 -42.00
C CYS A 13 35.14 10.30 -42.59
N LEU A 14 35.12 11.32 -43.40
CA LEU A 14 34.07 11.70 -44.35
C LEU A 14 34.25 10.82 -45.63
N THR A 15 33.17 10.21 -46.16
CA THR A 15 33.09 9.86 -47.57
C THR A 15 31.71 10.16 -48.11
N LEU A 16 31.65 11.17 -48.95
CA LEU A 16 30.59 11.46 -49.94
C LEU A 16 30.78 10.51 -51.16
N CYS A 17 29.67 10.13 -51.78
CA CYS A 17 29.49 10.02 -53.25
C CYS A 17 28.03 9.64 -53.52
N VAL A 18 27.26 10.42 -54.11
CA VAL A 18 27.04 10.94 -55.46
C VAL A 18 25.72 10.38 -56.05
N VAL A 19 24.90 11.32 -56.37
CA VAL A 19 23.72 11.47 -57.23
C VAL A 19 23.62 10.54 -58.45
N GLY A 20 22.39 10.06 -58.71
CA GLY A 20 21.98 9.51 -60.00
C GLY A 20 20.46 9.68 -60.20
N CYS A 21 20.06 10.75 -60.87
CA CYS A 21 18.71 10.89 -61.45
C CYS A 21 18.61 10.06 -62.71
N SER A 22 17.51 9.36 -62.96
CA SER A 22 16.96 9.17 -64.28
C SER A 22 15.45 8.93 -64.23
N ASN A 23 14.78 9.69 -65.05
CA ASN A 23 13.35 9.77 -65.28
C ASN A 23 12.99 8.76 -66.36
N ASP A 24 11.91 7.98 -66.23
CA ASP A 24 11.02 7.72 -67.35
C ASP A 24 9.66 7.15 -66.93
N LYS A 25 8.63 7.65 -67.62
CA LYS A 25 7.21 7.36 -67.49
C LYS A 25 6.82 6.01 -68.09
N ALA A 26 5.88 5.30 -67.45
CA ALA A 26 4.77 4.64 -68.16
C ALA A 26 3.68 4.16 -67.19
N ASN A 27 2.46 4.53 -67.52
CA ASN A 27 1.17 4.11 -66.96
C ASN A 27 0.97 2.61 -66.97
N LYS A 28 0.41 2.04 -65.85
CA LYS A 28 -0.64 1.03 -65.97
C LYS A 28 -1.43 0.96 -64.63
N GLU A 29 -2.72 1.22 -64.74
CA GLU A 29 -3.72 0.92 -63.70
C GLU A 29 -3.75 -0.57 -63.45
N GLU A 30 -3.68 -0.97 -62.23
CA GLU A 30 -4.19 -2.27 -61.76
C GLU A 30 -4.72 -2.15 -60.33
N ASN A 31 -6.00 -2.38 -60.25
CA ASN A 31 -6.88 -2.41 -59.12
C ASN A 31 -6.42 -3.51 -58.16
N THR A 32 -5.95 -3.17 -56.96
CA THR A 32 -5.77 -4.14 -55.89
C THR A 32 -6.45 -3.66 -54.61
N THR A 33 -7.44 -4.44 -54.24
CA THR A 33 -8.23 -4.48 -53.04
C THR A 33 -7.40 -4.12 -51.80
N ALA A 34 -7.73 -3.01 -51.16
CA ALA A 34 -7.20 -2.67 -49.84
C ALA A 34 -7.75 -3.65 -48.84
N THR A 35 -6.95 -4.64 -48.47
CA THR A 35 -7.18 -5.45 -47.28
C THR A 35 -6.92 -4.55 -46.07
N ASN A 36 -7.98 -4.06 -45.47
CA ASN A 36 -7.94 -3.42 -44.18
C ASN A 36 -7.52 -4.44 -43.13
N ASN A 37 -6.24 -4.58 -42.90
CA ASN A 37 -5.72 -5.22 -41.66
C ASN A 37 -5.87 -4.21 -40.52
N ASN A 38 -7.08 -4.10 -39.98
CA ASN A 38 -7.29 -3.56 -38.67
C ASN A 38 -6.80 -4.61 -37.67
N ALA A 39 -5.48 -4.75 -37.51
CA ALA A 39 -4.87 -5.28 -36.32
C ALA A 39 -5.20 -4.27 -35.23
N GLY A 40 -6.12 -4.62 -34.35
CA GLY A 40 -6.50 -3.79 -33.21
C GLY A 40 -5.25 -3.45 -32.41
N ASP A 41 -4.83 -2.19 -32.53
CA ASP A 41 -3.88 -1.58 -31.61
C ASP A 41 -4.61 -1.50 -30.27
N THR A 42 -4.41 -2.51 -29.41
CA THR A 42 -4.89 -2.45 -28.04
C THR A 42 -4.05 -1.37 -27.37
N GLU A 43 -4.58 -0.17 -27.32
CA GLU A 43 -3.98 0.96 -26.62
C GLU A 43 -3.60 0.49 -25.19
N LYS A 44 -2.30 0.44 -24.90
CA LYS A 44 -1.79 -0.04 -23.61
C LYS A 44 -2.29 0.93 -22.53
N LYS A 45 -3.07 0.42 -21.59
CA LYS A 45 -3.55 1.24 -20.46
C LYS A 45 -2.37 1.89 -19.74
N PRO A 46 -2.49 3.13 -19.28
CA PRO A 46 -1.50 3.72 -18.39
C PRO A 46 -1.45 2.91 -17.08
N VAL A 47 -0.28 2.91 -16.44
CA VAL A 47 -0.06 2.18 -15.18
C VAL A 47 -0.36 3.10 -14.00
N LEU A 48 -0.97 2.55 -12.96
CA LEU A 48 -1.17 3.18 -11.65
C LEU A 48 -0.49 2.30 -10.60
N LYS A 49 0.49 2.86 -9.89
CA LYS A 49 1.30 2.14 -8.91
C LYS A 49 0.81 2.39 -7.49
N MET A 50 0.54 1.32 -6.76
CA MET A 50 0.13 1.30 -5.36
C MET A 50 1.25 0.76 -4.48
N ALA A 51 1.60 1.47 -3.40
CA ALA A 51 2.38 0.91 -2.30
C ALA A 51 1.45 0.30 -1.25
N THR A 52 1.84 -0.86 -0.71
CA THR A 52 1.15 -1.54 0.38
C THR A 52 2.13 -2.29 1.27
N ASN A 53 1.67 -2.82 2.42
CA ASN A 53 2.42 -3.78 3.24
C ASN A 53 1.62 -5.07 3.41
N ALA A 54 1.91 -6.08 2.59
CA ALA A 54 1.08 -7.26 2.40
C ALA A 54 1.16 -8.29 3.55
N TYR A 55 1.10 -7.82 4.80
CA TYR A 55 1.08 -8.60 6.04
C TYR A 55 -0.09 -8.24 6.96
N PHE A 56 -1.14 -7.60 6.42
CA PHE A 56 -2.24 -7.03 7.18
C PHE A 56 -3.61 -7.63 6.77
N GLN A 57 -3.74 -8.96 6.87
CA GLN A 57 -5.00 -9.66 6.56
C GLN A 57 -6.15 -9.17 7.48
N PRO A 58 -7.34 -8.84 6.94
CA PRO A 58 -7.86 -9.15 5.60
C PRO A 58 -7.70 -8.03 4.55
N TYR A 59 -7.00 -6.93 4.88
CA TYR A 59 -6.88 -5.77 4.00
C TYR A 59 -5.89 -6.01 2.85
N GLU A 60 -4.65 -6.41 3.16
CA GLU A 60 -3.63 -6.78 2.17
C GLU A 60 -2.75 -7.92 2.68
N PHE A 61 -2.66 -9.00 1.92
CA PHE A 61 -1.87 -10.17 2.31
C PHE A 61 -1.53 -11.04 1.11
N TYR A 62 -0.49 -11.87 1.26
CA TYR A 62 -0.13 -12.86 0.26
C TYR A 62 -1.03 -14.09 0.32
N LYS A 63 -1.59 -14.47 -0.86
CA LYS A 63 -2.27 -15.73 -1.09
C LYS A 63 -1.81 -16.28 -2.44
N ASP A 64 -1.29 -17.51 -2.46
CA ASP A 64 -0.79 -18.19 -3.66
C ASP A 64 0.20 -17.32 -4.47
N GLY A 65 1.09 -16.59 -3.77
CA GLY A 65 2.11 -15.72 -4.35
C GLY A 65 1.59 -14.41 -4.94
N LYS A 66 0.33 -14.06 -4.69
CA LYS A 66 -0.29 -12.79 -5.12
C LYS A 66 -0.73 -11.98 -3.91
N ILE A 67 -0.67 -10.67 -4.03
CA ILE A 67 -1.26 -9.76 -3.03
C ILE A 67 -2.75 -9.70 -3.31
N VAL A 68 -3.54 -10.00 -2.28
CA VAL A 68 -5.01 -10.00 -2.27
C VAL A 68 -5.51 -9.32 -1.00
N GLY A 69 -6.80 -9.07 -0.90
CA GLY A 69 -7.43 -8.47 0.28
C GLY A 69 -8.32 -7.29 -0.11
N ILE A 70 -8.91 -6.66 0.89
CA ILE A 70 -9.85 -5.55 0.72
C ILE A 70 -9.18 -4.41 -0.05
N ASP A 71 -8.00 -3.97 0.40
CA ASP A 71 -7.26 -2.86 -0.18
C ASP A 71 -6.82 -3.17 -1.62
N ALA A 72 -6.27 -4.37 -1.85
CA ALA A 72 -5.85 -4.79 -3.17
C ALA A 72 -7.02 -4.85 -4.17
N GLU A 73 -8.20 -5.32 -3.74
CA GLU A 73 -9.39 -5.43 -4.61
C GLU A 73 -10.07 -4.07 -4.82
N ILE A 74 -10.16 -3.22 -3.80
CA ILE A 74 -10.67 -1.84 -3.97
C ILE A 74 -9.75 -1.05 -4.89
N ALA A 75 -8.42 -1.14 -4.72
CA ALA A 75 -7.45 -0.48 -5.59
C ALA A 75 -7.58 -0.97 -7.05
N ALA A 76 -7.79 -2.28 -7.27
CA ALA A 76 -8.03 -2.83 -8.60
C ALA A 76 -9.33 -2.28 -9.22
N ALA A 77 -10.40 -2.18 -8.44
CA ALA A 77 -11.67 -1.61 -8.90
C ALA A 77 -11.55 -0.11 -9.22
N ILE A 78 -10.77 0.66 -8.43
CA ILE A 78 -10.47 2.07 -8.70
C ILE A 78 -9.67 2.20 -10.00
N ALA A 79 -8.60 1.40 -10.18
CA ALA A 79 -7.79 1.43 -11.39
C ALA A 79 -8.61 1.07 -12.64
N GLU A 80 -9.47 0.07 -12.55
CA GLU A 80 -10.40 -0.31 -13.63
C GLU A 80 -11.37 0.83 -13.97
N TYR A 81 -12.00 1.45 -12.96
CA TYR A 81 -12.91 2.59 -13.12
C TYR A 81 -12.22 3.77 -13.82
N LEU A 82 -10.96 4.03 -13.50
CA LEU A 82 -10.16 5.11 -14.06
C LEU A 82 -9.50 4.74 -15.40
N GLY A 83 -9.57 3.48 -15.85
CA GLY A 83 -8.98 3.02 -17.11
C GLY A 83 -7.48 2.74 -17.04
N TYR A 84 -6.94 2.47 -15.86
CA TYR A 84 -5.53 2.16 -15.62
C TYR A 84 -5.28 0.65 -15.47
N GLU A 85 -4.02 0.23 -15.62
CA GLU A 85 -3.50 -1.05 -15.16
C GLU A 85 -2.90 -0.85 -13.76
N LEU A 86 -3.33 -1.64 -12.77
CA LEU A 86 -2.80 -1.56 -11.40
C LEU A 86 -1.51 -2.38 -11.25
N VAL A 87 -0.49 -1.78 -10.65
CA VAL A 87 0.70 -2.47 -10.16
C VAL A 87 0.78 -2.26 -8.65
N ILE A 88 0.85 -3.35 -7.87
CA ILE A 88 0.97 -3.30 -6.41
C ILE A 88 2.41 -3.60 -6.03
N GLU A 89 3.04 -2.72 -5.27
CA GLU A 89 4.40 -2.82 -4.75
C GLU A 89 4.34 -3.04 -3.23
N ASP A 90 4.85 -4.20 -2.76
CA ASP A 90 4.97 -4.52 -1.34
C ASP A 90 6.21 -3.88 -0.74
N MET A 91 6.06 -3.22 0.40
CA MET A 91 7.16 -2.59 1.12
C MET A 91 6.85 -2.49 2.62
N GLU A 92 7.85 -2.14 3.44
CA GLU A 92 7.62 -1.89 4.86
C GLU A 92 6.67 -0.71 5.05
N PHE A 93 5.72 -0.84 6.01
CA PHE A 93 4.63 0.13 6.20
C PHE A 93 5.15 1.56 6.43
N ASP A 94 6.17 1.71 7.26
CA ASP A 94 6.78 3.01 7.60
C ASP A 94 7.48 3.69 6.42
N THR A 95 7.71 2.99 5.30
CA THR A 95 8.30 3.54 4.08
C THR A 95 7.29 4.01 3.04
N ILE A 96 6.00 3.63 3.17
CA ILE A 96 4.95 3.92 2.18
C ILE A 96 4.80 5.43 1.97
N ILE A 97 4.69 6.22 3.05
CA ILE A 97 4.53 7.68 2.95
C ILE A 97 5.71 8.31 2.21
N THR A 98 6.94 7.85 2.48
CA THR A 98 8.13 8.34 1.78
C THR A 98 8.08 8.00 0.29
N ALA A 99 7.70 6.77 -0.08
CA ALA A 99 7.57 6.36 -1.47
C ALA A 99 6.53 7.20 -2.24
N VAL A 100 5.40 7.52 -1.61
CA VAL A 100 4.36 8.40 -2.17
C VAL A 100 4.87 9.84 -2.32
N LYS A 101 5.57 10.38 -1.31
CA LYS A 101 6.14 11.73 -1.36
C LYS A 101 7.18 11.89 -2.46
N GLU A 102 8.01 10.88 -2.66
CA GLU A 102 9.06 10.88 -3.69
C GLU A 102 8.53 10.59 -5.11
N GLY A 103 7.25 10.15 -5.23
CA GLY A 103 6.63 9.81 -6.50
C GLY A 103 7.16 8.51 -7.11
N SER A 104 7.76 7.63 -6.32
CA SER A 104 8.15 6.28 -6.77
C SER A 104 6.94 5.37 -6.99
N VAL A 105 5.85 5.65 -6.26
CA VAL A 105 4.50 5.12 -6.46
C VAL A 105 3.50 6.27 -6.57
N ASP A 106 2.32 6.01 -7.14
CA ASP A 106 1.30 7.03 -7.35
C ASP A 106 0.45 7.25 -6.08
N PHE A 107 0.22 6.19 -5.31
CA PHE A 107 -0.56 6.24 -4.08
C PHE A 107 -0.17 5.11 -3.11
N GLY A 108 -0.55 5.26 -1.84
CA GLY A 108 -0.45 4.22 -0.81
C GLY A 108 -1.83 3.80 -0.31
N MET A 109 -2.03 2.49 -0.13
CA MET A 109 -3.23 1.91 0.45
C MET A 109 -2.84 0.67 1.26
N ALA A 110 -2.95 0.75 2.58
CA ALA A 110 -2.41 -0.24 3.51
C ALA A 110 -3.11 -0.17 4.88
N GLY A 111 -4.46 -0.14 4.91
CA GLY A 111 -5.20 0.11 6.15
C GLY A 111 -4.74 1.40 6.83
N MET A 112 -4.38 2.42 6.03
CA MET A 112 -3.70 3.60 6.56
C MET A 112 -4.65 4.60 7.18
N THR A 113 -4.51 4.82 8.49
CA THR A 113 -5.30 5.78 9.26
C THR A 113 -4.95 7.21 8.91
N VAL A 114 -5.95 8.07 8.76
CA VAL A 114 -5.79 9.52 8.62
C VAL A 114 -5.39 10.11 9.96
N THR A 115 -4.21 10.73 10.04
CA THR A 115 -3.74 11.45 11.23
C THR A 115 -3.29 12.86 10.88
N ALA A 116 -3.28 13.75 11.88
CA ALA A 116 -2.84 15.13 11.69
C ALA A 116 -1.39 15.21 11.19
N ASP A 117 -0.50 14.36 11.72
CA ASP A 117 0.91 14.36 11.34
C ASP A 117 1.10 13.86 9.90
N ARG A 118 0.40 12.78 9.51
CA ARG A 118 0.43 12.26 8.13
C ARG A 118 -0.11 13.29 7.14
N LEU A 119 -1.16 14.05 7.52
CA LEU A 119 -1.70 15.13 6.71
C LEU A 119 -0.72 16.29 6.46
N LEU A 120 0.32 16.45 7.25
CA LEU A 120 1.39 17.43 6.94
C LEU A 120 2.24 16.99 5.74
N GLU A 121 2.36 15.69 5.51
CA GLU A 121 3.28 15.08 4.56
C GLU A 121 2.63 14.65 3.24
N ILE A 122 1.36 14.21 3.30
CA ILE A 122 0.58 13.62 2.18
C ILE A 122 -0.85 14.14 2.23
N ASP A 123 -1.62 13.92 1.17
CA ASP A 123 -3.07 14.14 1.14
C ASP A 123 -3.79 12.79 1.18
N PHE A 124 -4.99 12.75 1.77
CA PHE A 124 -5.82 11.57 1.89
C PHE A 124 -7.12 11.68 1.10
N SER A 125 -7.57 10.56 0.57
CA SER A 125 -8.90 10.40 -0.03
C SER A 125 -10.02 10.47 1.03
N ASN A 126 -11.26 10.38 0.57
CA ASN A 126 -12.37 9.97 1.42
C ASN A 126 -12.04 8.61 2.06
N SER A 127 -12.51 8.39 3.29
CA SER A 127 -12.41 7.09 3.96
C SER A 127 -13.15 6.01 3.14
N TYR A 128 -12.53 4.81 3.04
CA TYR A 128 -13.14 3.65 2.41
C TYR A 128 -13.48 2.54 3.41
N ALA A 129 -12.92 2.59 4.63
CA ALA A 129 -13.16 1.65 5.72
C ALA A 129 -12.87 2.29 7.07
N THR A 130 -13.31 1.63 8.15
CA THR A 130 -13.00 2.01 9.53
C THR A 130 -12.22 0.89 10.20
N GLY A 131 -11.30 1.25 11.10
CA GLY A 131 -10.53 0.35 11.94
C GLY A 131 -10.80 0.59 13.42
N VAL A 132 -10.45 -0.40 14.23
CA VAL A 132 -10.50 -0.31 15.68
C VAL A 132 -9.21 -0.92 16.23
N GLN A 133 -8.41 -0.15 16.93
CA GLN A 133 -7.21 -0.67 17.61
C GLN A 133 -7.62 -1.60 18.76
N SER A 134 -7.00 -2.76 18.82
CA SER A 134 -7.25 -3.82 19.79
C SER A 134 -5.95 -4.32 20.40
N VAL A 135 -6.08 -5.10 21.46
CA VAL A 135 -4.92 -5.67 22.18
C VAL A 135 -5.01 -7.19 22.16
N ILE A 136 -3.97 -7.83 21.61
CA ILE A 136 -3.78 -9.28 21.66
C ILE A 136 -2.92 -9.62 22.88
N VAL A 137 -3.33 -10.63 23.65
CA VAL A 137 -2.58 -11.18 24.79
C VAL A 137 -2.57 -12.71 24.73
N LYS A 138 -1.71 -13.35 25.52
CA LYS A 138 -1.81 -14.80 25.78
C LYS A 138 -3.10 -15.11 26.54
N THR A 139 -3.68 -16.30 26.32
CA THR A 139 -4.93 -16.70 26.99
C THR A 139 -4.82 -16.74 28.51
N ASP A 140 -3.62 -16.99 29.04
CA ASP A 140 -3.28 -17.01 30.47
C ASP A 140 -2.69 -15.69 31.00
N SER A 141 -2.71 -14.63 30.16
CA SER A 141 -2.18 -13.31 30.55
C SER A 141 -2.91 -12.71 31.74
N ALA A 142 -2.14 -12.03 32.60
CA ALA A 142 -2.68 -11.22 33.69
C ALA A 142 -3.38 -9.93 33.19
N ILE A 143 -3.10 -9.50 31.94
CA ILE A 143 -3.78 -8.39 31.29
C ILE A 143 -5.17 -8.88 30.88
N THR A 144 -6.22 -8.30 31.43
CA THR A 144 -7.62 -8.71 31.22
C THR A 144 -8.44 -7.66 30.48
N LYS A 145 -8.01 -6.42 30.50
CA LYS A 145 -8.60 -5.25 29.81
C LYS A 145 -7.52 -4.23 29.45
N VAL A 146 -7.81 -3.35 28.55
CA VAL A 146 -6.87 -2.30 28.09
C VAL A 146 -6.37 -1.43 29.24
N ASP A 147 -7.26 -1.08 30.21
CA ASP A 147 -6.90 -0.27 31.38
C ASP A 147 -5.77 -0.86 32.24
N ASP A 148 -5.59 -2.20 32.21
CA ASP A 148 -4.51 -2.84 32.97
C ASP A 148 -3.11 -2.41 32.50
N LEU A 149 -2.99 -1.95 31.24
CA LEU A 149 -1.74 -1.41 30.69
C LEU A 149 -1.34 -0.07 31.33
N PHE A 150 -2.33 0.68 31.83
CA PHE A 150 -2.18 2.02 32.41
C PHE A 150 -2.25 2.04 33.92
N ALA A 151 -2.44 0.89 34.56
CA ALA A 151 -2.53 0.80 36.01
C ALA A 151 -1.24 1.31 36.68
N ASP A 152 -1.39 1.93 37.87
CA ASP A 152 -0.25 2.41 38.64
C ASP A 152 0.77 1.29 38.90
N GLY A 153 2.01 1.52 38.47
CA GLY A 153 3.09 0.55 38.58
C GLY A 153 3.10 -0.57 37.52
N ALA A 154 2.21 -0.50 36.52
CA ALA A 154 2.23 -1.45 35.41
C ALA A 154 3.54 -1.35 34.62
N THR A 155 4.14 -2.51 34.31
CA THR A 155 5.41 -2.61 33.55
C THR A 155 5.27 -3.44 32.29
N TYR A 156 4.04 -3.77 31.89
CA TYR A 156 3.77 -4.55 30.68
C TYR A 156 4.37 -3.91 29.45
N LYS A 157 4.95 -4.73 28.59
CA LYS A 157 5.55 -4.32 27.31
C LYS A 157 4.59 -4.63 26.15
N ALA A 158 4.44 -3.68 25.26
CA ALA A 158 3.66 -3.83 24.05
C ALA A 158 4.56 -4.03 22.82
N GLY A 159 4.22 -5.00 21.98
CA GLY A 159 4.74 -5.12 20.62
C GLY A 159 3.80 -4.43 19.66
N VAL A 160 4.35 -3.70 18.69
CA VAL A 160 3.60 -2.93 17.68
C VAL A 160 4.26 -3.09 16.31
N GLN A 161 3.53 -2.80 15.24
CA GLN A 161 4.17 -2.64 13.93
C GLN A 161 4.67 -1.21 13.80
N GLN A 162 5.93 -1.05 13.39
CA GLN A 162 6.62 0.24 13.27
C GLN A 162 5.86 1.22 12.37
N GLY A 163 5.68 2.46 12.85
CA GLY A 163 5.07 3.57 12.10
C GLY A 163 3.55 3.52 11.97
N THR A 164 2.88 2.50 12.52
CA THR A 164 1.41 2.43 12.58
C THR A 164 0.85 3.34 13.67
N THR A 165 -0.47 3.57 13.65
CA THR A 165 -1.16 4.27 14.74
C THR A 165 -1.09 3.49 16.06
N GLY A 166 -1.09 2.15 16.00
CA GLY A 166 -0.83 1.32 17.17
C GLY A 166 0.52 1.61 17.84
N ASP A 167 1.58 1.83 17.05
CA ASP A 167 2.90 2.26 17.53
C ASP A 167 2.84 3.67 18.13
N ILE A 168 2.24 4.63 17.41
CA ILE A 168 2.13 6.03 17.83
C ILE A 168 1.37 6.12 19.17
N TYR A 169 0.21 5.49 19.27
CA TYR A 169 -0.61 5.54 20.49
C TYR A 169 0.06 4.81 21.64
N ALA A 170 0.54 3.58 21.42
CA ALA A 170 1.23 2.83 22.46
C ALA A 170 2.45 3.57 22.99
N THR A 171 3.27 4.16 22.12
CA THR A 171 4.46 4.93 22.51
C THR A 171 4.07 6.20 23.29
N GLY A 172 3.02 6.91 22.85
CA GLY A 172 2.51 8.08 23.55
C GLY A 172 1.96 7.76 24.95
N ASP A 173 1.23 6.66 25.07
CA ASP A 173 0.51 6.31 26.31
C ASP A 173 1.35 5.50 27.31
N LEU A 174 2.21 4.60 26.82
CA LEU A 174 3.02 3.70 27.68
C LEU A 174 4.46 4.21 27.85
N GLY A 175 4.94 5.04 26.93
CA GLY A 175 6.34 5.49 26.84
C GLY A 175 7.23 4.51 26.07
N GLU A 176 8.26 5.04 25.41
CA GLU A 176 9.20 4.29 24.54
C GLU A 176 9.80 3.04 25.20
N ASN A 177 10.08 3.10 26.51
CA ASN A 177 10.69 1.97 27.24
C ASN A 177 9.79 0.74 27.36
N ARG A 178 8.49 0.89 27.09
CA ARG A 178 7.49 -0.18 27.20
C ARG A 178 6.95 -0.62 25.84
N VAL A 179 7.40 -0.01 24.74
CA VAL A 179 6.97 -0.33 23.39
C VAL A 179 8.15 -0.86 22.57
N THR A 180 7.93 -1.96 21.86
CA THR A 180 8.91 -2.55 20.96
C THR A 180 8.32 -2.61 19.56
N PRO A 181 8.82 -1.78 18.61
CA PRO A 181 8.37 -1.81 17.23
C PRO A 181 8.98 -2.99 16.47
N TYR A 182 8.19 -3.59 15.60
CA TYR A 182 8.56 -4.69 14.70
C TYR A 182 8.21 -4.30 13.25
N ASN A 183 8.88 -4.89 12.27
CA ASN A 183 8.65 -4.61 10.85
C ASN A 183 7.20 -4.94 10.41
N ASN A 184 6.61 -5.98 11.00
CA ASN A 184 5.22 -6.37 10.73
C ASN A 184 4.59 -7.01 11.97
N ALA A 185 3.26 -7.12 11.94
CA ALA A 185 2.48 -7.65 13.05
C ALA A 185 2.78 -9.13 13.37
N ASN A 186 3.15 -9.95 12.38
CA ASN A 186 3.51 -11.35 12.63
C ASN A 186 4.74 -11.45 13.53
N ASN A 187 5.75 -10.58 13.35
CA ASN A 187 6.93 -10.53 14.19
C ASN A 187 6.59 -10.09 15.63
N ALA A 188 5.68 -9.11 15.78
CA ALA A 188 5.19 -8.71 17.10
C ALA A 188 4.47 -9.87 17.82
N VAL A 189 3.64 -10.64 17.11
CA VAL A 189 2.95 -11.82 17.65
C VAL A 189 3.93 -12.93 18.01
N LEU A 190 4.98 -13.17 17.23
CA LEU A 190 6.03 -14.13 17.58
C LEU A 190 6.76 -13.72 18.86
N ALA A 191 7.03 -12.42 19.05
CA ALA A 191 7.62 -11.89 20.27
C ALA A 191 6.68 -12.04 21.48
N LEU A 192 5.37 -11.86 21.30
CA LEU A 192 4.36 -12.14 22.33
C LEU A 192 4.37 -13.63 22.72
N ILE A 193 4.38 -14.53 21.75
CA ILE A 193 4.44 -15.97 22.00
C ILE A 193 5.75 -16.34 22.73
N GLY A 194 6.88 -15.74 22.33
CA GLY A 194 8.19 -15.92 22.95
C GLY A 194 8.29 -15.35 24.36
N GLY A 195 7.46 -14.36 24.70
CA GLY A 195 7.47 -13.68 26.00
C GLY A 195 8.42 -12.47 26.06
N ASP A 196 8.83 -11.95 24.91
CA ASP A 196 9.64 -10.72 24.81
C ASP A 196 8.77 -9.47 25.06
N VAL A 197 7.47 -9.56 24.74
CA VAL A 197 6.42 -8.59 25.04
C VAL A 197 5.23 -9.27 25.70
N ASP A 198 4.38 -8.50 26.40
CA ASP A 198 3.23 -8.98 27.16
C ASP A 198 1.92 -8.89 26.37
N CYS A 199 1.85 -8.00 25.40
CA CYS A 199 0.73 -7.79 24.49
C CYS A 199 1.18 -7.30 23.12
N VAL A 200 0.27 -7.35 22.14
CA VAL A 200 0.43 -6.71 20.81
C VAL A 200 -0.74 -5.77 20.60
N ILE A 201 -0.46 -4.54 20.18
CA ILE A 201 -1.48 -3.54 19.81
C ILE A 201 -1.54 -3.46 18.30
N ILE A 202 -2.73 -3.70 17.76
CA ILE A 202 -3.00 -3.79 16.31
C ILE A 202 -4.51 -3.66 16.07
N ASP A 203 -4.89 -3.34 14.84
CA ASP A 203 -6.29 -3.29 14.41
C ASP A 203 -7.02 -4.62 14.59
N ASN A 204 -8.33 -4.53 14.90
CA ASN A 204 -9.15 -5.66 15.32
C ASN A 204 -9.28 -6.76 14.27
N GLU A 205 -9.47 -6.41 12.98
CA GLU A 205 -9.62 -7.43 11.94
C GLU A 205 -8.30 -8.20 11.69
N PRO A 206 -7.13 -7.55 11.55
CA PRO A 206 -5.85 -8.25 11.59
C PRO A 206 -5.61 -9.03 12.88
N ALA A 207 -6.00 -8.49 14.06
CA ALA A 207 -5.90 -9.21 15.33
C ALA A 207 -6.67 -10.53 15.29
N LYS A 208 -7.90 -10.54 14.74
CA LYS A 208 -8.69 -11.78 14.57
C LYS A 208 -7.98 -12.80 13.69
N ALA A 209 -7.41 -12.36 12.57
CA ALA A 209 -6.67 -13.23 11.67
C ALA A 209 -5.42 -13.84 12.37
N LEU A 210 -4.67 -13.02 13.10
CA LEU A 210 -3.48 -13.43 13.85
C LEU A 210 -3.81 -14.41 14.97
N VAL A 211 -4.88 -14.16 15.75
CA VAL A 211 -5.34 -15.05 16.82
C VAL A 211 -5.86 -16.36 16.26
N ALA A 212 -6.58 -16.34 15.13
CA ALA A 212 -7.04 -17.56 14.45
C ALA A 212 -5.88 -18.44 13.95
N ALA A 213 -4.77 -17.83 13.54
CA ALA A 213 -3.58 -18.52 13.05
C ALA A 213 -2.65 -19.01 14.18
N ASN A 214 -2.78 -18.48 15.40
CA ASN A 214 -1.88 -18.75 16.52
C ASN A 214 -2.66 -19.18 17.77
N SER A 215 -2.58 -20.45 18.14
CA SER A 215 -3.24 -20.95 19.35
C SER A 215 -2.64 -20.33 20.63
N GLY A 216 -3.44 -20.20 21.68
CA GLY A 216 -3.00 -19.66 22.97
C GLY A 216 -3.02 -18.14 23.06
N LEU A 217 -3.57 -17.46 22.06
CA LEU A 217 -3.79 -16.01 22.04
C LEU A 217 -5.28 -15.69 22.13
N LYS A 218 -5.59 -14.49 22.61
CA LYS A 218 -6.93 -13.89 22.62
C LYS A 218 -6.85 -12.39 22.41
N ILE A 219 -7.92 -11.80 21.90
CA ILE A 219 -8.12 -10.35 21.83
C ILE A 219 -8.85 -9.93 23.11
N LEU A 220 -8.50 -8.78 23.68
CA LEU A 220 -9.25 -8.19 24.79
C LEU A 220 -10.59 -7.64 24.29
N ASP A 221 -11.63 -7.71 25.11
CA ASP A 221 -12.99 -7.24 24.74
C ASP A 221 -13.11 -5.71 24.64
N THR A 222 -12.13 -4.96 25.18
CA THR A 222 -12.10 -3.49 25.14
C THR A 222 -11.31 -3.00 23.94
N SER A 223 -11.89 -2.08 23.16
CA SER A 223 -11.20 -1.36 22.07
C SER A 223 -10.19 -0.35 22.65
N TYR A 224 -9.16 -0.05 21.86
CA TYR A 224 -8.13 0.92 22.21
C TYR A 224 -8.41 2.30 21.56
N ALA A 225 -8.70 2.33 20.25
CA ALA A 225 -9.02 3.53 19.49
C ALA A 225 -9.83 3.20 18.23
N ASP A 226 -10.70 4.12 17.79
CA ASP A 226 -11.39 4.03 16.51
C ASP A 226 -10.63 4.84 15.44
N GLU A 227 -10.63 4.38 14.21
CA GLU A 227 -9.83 4.91 13.11
C GLU A 227 -10.56 4.90 11.78
N ASP A 228 -10.19 5.85 10.89
CA ASP A 228 -10.66 5.91 9.51
C ASP A 228 -9.51 5.60 8.55
N TYR A 229 -9.71 4.62 7.65
CA TYR A 229 -8.73 4.26 6.63
C TYR A 229 -8.99 5.01 5.33
N ALA A 230 -7.94 5.57 4.76
CA ALA A 230 -7.99 6.29 3.50
C ALA A 230 -6.76 6.03 2.62
N ILE A 231 -6.91 6.29 1.33
CA ILE A 231 -5.83 6.20 0.35
C ILE A 231 -4.99 7.47 0.41
N CYS A 232 -3.68 7.33 0.56
CA CYS A 232 -2.78 8.48 0.56
C CYS A 232 -2.17 8.73 -0.82
N VAL A 233 -2.07 10.01 -1.19
CA VAL A 233 -1.43 10.49 -2.42
C VAL A 233 -0.41 11.57 -2.09
N GLN A 234 0.50 11.85 -3.04
CA GLN A 234 1.48 12.91 -2.88
C GLN A 234 0.79 14.25 -2.57
N LYS A 235 1.36 14.99 -1.61
CA LYS A 235 0.86 16.29 -1.18
C LYS A 235 0.68 17.23 -2.36
N GLY A 236 -0.53 17.77 -2.53
CA GLY A 236 -0.90 18.68 -3.61
C GLY A 236 -1.23 18.00 -4.94
N ASN A 237 -1.18 16.66 -5.06
CA ASN A 237 -1.66 15.94 -6.24
C ASN A 237 -3.20 15.87 -6.27
N THR A 238 -3.82 17.03 -6.42
CA THR A 238 -5.30 17.17 -6.39
C THR A 238 -5.98 16.49 -7.57
N GLU A 239 -5.29 16.33 -8.69
CA GLU A 239 -5.85 15.65 -9.88
C GLU A 239 -6.09 14.17 -9.58
N LEU A 240 -5.07 13.45 -9.10
CA LEU A 240 -5.20 12.03 -8.76
C LEU A 240 -6.16 11.84 -7.58
N LEU A 241 -6.06 12.69 -6.55
CA LEU A 241 -6.94 12.65 -5.39
C LEU A 241 -8.42 12.77 -5.76
N ASN A 242 -8.76 13.70 -6.64
CA ASN A 242 -10.14 13.88 -7.09
C ASN A 242 -10.65 12.68 -7.89
N LYS A 243 -9.82 12.10 -8.77
CA LYS A 243 -10.14 10.88 -9.51
C LYS A 243 -10.39 9.69 -8.59
N ILE A 244 -9.53 9.49 -7.58
CA ILE A 244 -9.70 8.42 -6.57
C ILE A 244 -11.01 8.64 -5.78
N ASN A 245 -11.28 9.87 -5.33
CA ASN A 245 -12.50 10.18 -4.61
C ASN A 245 -13.77 9.96 -5.44
N GLU A 246 -13.75 10.34 -6.72
CA GLU A 246 -14.85 10.06 -7.65
C GLU A 246 -15.07 8.55 -7.80
N ALA A 247 -14.00 7.78 -7.96
CA ALA A 247 -14.07 6.32 -8.03
C ALA A 247 -14.63 5.70 -6.74
N ILE A 248 -14.15 6.12 -5.55
CA ILE A 248 -14.66 5.65 -4.25
C ILE A 248 -16.17 5.91 -4.16
N VAL A 249 -16.63 7.13 -4.46
CA VAL A 249 -18.06 7.48 -4.41
C VAL A 249 -18.87 6.60 -5.37
N ALA A 250 -18.40 6.40 -6.60
CA ALA A 250 -19.09 5.59 -7.61
C ALA A 250 -19.16 4.10 -7.19
N LEU A 251 -18.04 3.56 -6.70
CA LEU A 251 -17.92 2.15 -6.29
C LEU A 251 -18.67 1.85 -4.98
N THR A 252 -18.77 2.81 -4.07
CA THR A 252 -19.63 2.71 -2.88
C THR A 252 -21.10 2.71 -3.31
N LYS A 253 -21.50 3.67 -4.16
CA LYS A 253 -22.88 3.82 -4.59
C LYS A 253 -23.42 2.60 -5.36
N ASN A 254 -22.58 1.92 -6.13
CA ASN A 254 -22.96 0.73 -6.86
C ASN A 254 -22.81 -0.58 -6.07
N GLY A 255 -22.36 -0.52 -4.81
CA GLY A 255 -22.19 -1.67 -3.90
C GLY A 255 -20.90 -2.48 -4.13
N THR A 256 -19.98 -2.04 -4.98
CA THR A 256 -18.74 -2.79 -5.25
C THR A 256 -17.86 -2.85 -4.01
N ILE A 257 -17.66 -1.72 -3.30
CA ILE A 257 -16.84 -1.68 -2.08
C ILE A 257 -17.46 -2.58 -1.01
N ASP A 258 -18.76 -2.49 -0.78
CA ASP A 258 -19.47 -3.34 0.20
C ASP A 258 -19.33 -4.83 -0.11
N ALA A 259 -19.44 -5.21 -1.40
CA ALA A 259 -19.27 -6.59 -1.83
C ALA A 259 -17.83 -7.10 -1.61
N ILE A 260 -16.82 -6.25 -1.84
CA ILE A 260 -15.41 -6.58 -1.57
C ILE A 260 -15.21 -6.76 -0.05
N VAL A 261 -15.67 -5.83 0.76
CA VAL A 261 -15.54 -5.92 2.23
C VAL A 261 -16.24 -7.18 2.74
N ALA A 262 -17.49 -7.47 2.32
CA ALA A 262 -18.25 -8.64 2.74
C ALA A 262 -17.60 -9.98 2.35
N LYS A 263 -16.79 -10.02 1.30
CA LYS A 263 -16.02 -11.20 0.90
C LYS A 263 -14.97 -11.60 1.94
N TYR A 264 -14.37 -10.62 2.63
CA TYR A 264 -13.27 -10.81 3.57
C TYR A 264 -13.71 -10.71 5.03
N ILE A 265 -14.69 -9.85 5.31
CA ILE A 265 -15.27 -9.62 6.65
C ILE A 265 -16.77 -9.89 6.55
N PRO A 266 -17.21 -11.15 6.67
CA PRO A 266 -18.63 -11.49 6.62
C PRO A 266 -19.36 -10.81 7.78
N ALA A 267 -20.56 -10.27 7.50
CA ALA A 267 -21.44 -9.75 8.55
C ALA A 267 -21.81 -10.90 9.53
N ASN A 268 -21.66 -10.66 10.83
CA ASN A 268 -22.02 -11.58 11.90
C ASN A 268 -23.55 -11.75 11.99
#